data_a2bda182d6471026755010bf8d1a9d2e
#
_entry.id   a2bda182d6471026755010bf8d1a9d2e
#
_cell.length_a   1.000
_cell.length_b   1.000
_cell.length_c   1.000
_cell.angle_alpha   90.00
_cell.angle_beta   90.00
_cell.angle_gamma   90.00
#
_symmetry.space_group_name_H-M   'P 1'
#
loop_
_entity.id
_entity.type
_entity.pdbx_description
1 polymer ?
#
loop_
_entity_poly.entity_id
_entity_poly.type
_entity_poly.pdbx_seq_one_letter_code
_entity_poly.pdbx_strand_id
1 'polypeptide(L)'
;MPPKIIMLNNIRLYLDRQASSVFRYFYEQLILFCFGWIPTIIGIGLRGIIYRLILHMEGSAAIENNVRLRFANNIKLGHGVYLDQGTYLHACLRGIDIGSETIVMHGAVLHVYNFRNMPHSGIKIGKNSLIGEYCVIRGQGGVQIGDRVYTSPFTQIIAVNHVFNDPHQPFMEQGITAEGIIIEDDVWIGAGAIVTDGVRIGKGAVIAAGAVVTNNVPPHTVVGGVPAKPIKVIDGNDVKPDRQVYHST
;
A
#
# COMPACT_ATOMS: atom_id res chain seq x y z
N MET A 1 12.87 -25.58 27.51
CA MET A 1 13.76 -24.40 27.49
C MET A 1 13.43 -23.52 28.67
N PRO A 2 14.40 -22.94 29.37
CA PRO A 2 14.14 -22.08 30.52
C PRO A 2 13.40 -20.79 30.06
N PRO A 3 12.46 -20.26 30.87
CA PRO A 3 11.58 -19.15 30.50
C PRO A 3 12.31 -17.87 30.04
N LYS A 4 13.52 -17.60 30.53
CA LYS A 4 14.34 -16.47 30.08
C LYS A 4 14.80 -16.57 28.62
N ILE A 5 15.10 -17.76 28.11
CA ILE A 5 15.53 -17.97 26.71
C ILE A 5 14.35 -17.75 25.75
N ILE A 6 13.16 -18.20 26.12
CA ILE A 6 11.93 -18.00 25.34
C ILE A 6 11.60 -16.52 25.24
N MET A 7 11.72 -15.77 26.34
CA MET A 7 11.45 -14.33 26.38
C MET A 7 12.46 -13.54 25.52
N LEU A 8 13.75 -13.83 25.59
CA LEU A 8 14.78 -13.18 24.79
C LEU A 8 14.61 -13.47 23.29
N ASN A 9 14.27 -14.70 22.92
CA ASN A 9 13.98 -15.07 21.53
C ASN A 9 12.76 -14.33 21.00
N ASN A 10 11.72 -14.13 21.80
CA ASN A 10 10.52 -13.37 21.43
C ASN A 10 10.82 -11.88 21.24
N ILE A 11 11.63 -11.27 22.10
CA ILE A 11 12.07 -9.87 21.95
C ILE A 11 12.90 -9.71 20.68
N ARG A 12 13.87 -10.57 20.44
CA ARG A 12 14.67 -10.55 19.23
C ARG A 12 13.81 -10.69 17.99
N LEU A 13 12.91 -11.66 17.97
CA LEU A 13 11.96 -11.86 16.87
C LEU A 13 11.08 -10.62 16.65
N TYR A 14 10.65 -9.95 17.72
CA TYR A 14 9.89 -8.70 17.62
C TYR A 14 10.73 -7.62 16.94
N LEU A 15 11.99 -7.40 17.38
CA LEU A 15 12.88 -6.38 16.85
C LEU A 15 13.20 -6.64 15.36
N ASP A 16 13.49 -7.88 15.00
CA ASP A 16 13.77 -8.30 13.61
C ASP A 16 12.58 -8.05 12.66
N ARG A 17 11.37 -7.93 13.21
CA ARG A 17 10.14 -7.62 12.46
C ARG A 17 9.79 -6.15 12.39
N GLN A 18 10.60 -5.26 12.98
CA GLN A 18 10.31 -3.82 13.05
C GLN A 18 11.30 -2.96 12.25
N ALA A 19 12.55 -3.39 12.14
CA ALA A 19 13.60 -2.66 11.45
C ALA A 19 14.68 -3.60 10.92
N SER A 20 15.55 -3.10 10.07
CA SER A 20 16.65 -3.86 9.45
C SER A 20 17.76 -4.30 10.43
N SER A 21 17.84 -3.68 11.60
CA SER A 21 18.73 -4.06 12.70
C SER A 21 18.24 -3.49 14.04
N VAL A 22 18.75 -4.03 15.14
CA VAL A 22 18.42 -3.54 16.49
C VAL A 22 18.83 -2.08 16.67
N PHE A 23 20.02 -1.70 16.20
CA PHE A 23 20.48 -0.31 16.26
C PHE A 23 19.53 0.60 15.45
N ARG A 24 19.17 0.19 14.23
CA ARG A 24 18.26 0.93 13.37
C ARG A 24 16.88 1.07 14.01
N TYR A 25 16.38 0.03 14.67
CA TYR A 25 15.14 0.09 15.42
C TYR A 25 15.15 1.21 16.46
N PHE A 26 16.13 1.24 17.37
CA PHE A 26 16.19 2.28 18.40
C PHE A 26 16.37 3.68 17.81
N TYR A 27 17.17 3.80 16.77
CA TYR A 27 17.40 5.07 16.07
C TYR A 27 16.09 5.60 15.44
N GLU A 28 15.37 4.76 14.70
CA GLU A 28 14.08 5.12 14.11
C GLU A 28 13.04 5.44 15.20
N GLN A 29 12.95 4.61 16.25
CA GLN A 29 11.99 4.85 17.31
C GLN A 29 12.27 6.15 18.10
N LEU A 30 13.53 6.53 18.30
CA LEU A 30 13.89 7.80 18.94
C LEU A 30 13.39 8.99 18.12
N ILE A 31 13.62 8.97 16.81
CA ILE A 31 13.16 10.04 15.90
C ILE A 31 11.62 10.11 15.89
N LEU A 32 10.95 8.96 15.75
CA LEU A 32 9.49 8.89 15.75
C LEU A 32 8.90 9.34 17.09
N PHE A 33 9.53 8.98 18.22
CA PHE A 33 9.10 9.41 19.55
C PHE A 33 9.23 10.92 19.75
N CYS A 34 10.33 11.52 19.30
CA CYS A 34 10.55 12.96 19.45
C CYS A 34 9.64 13.82 18.54
N PHE A 35 9.34 13.37 17.32
CA PHE A 35 8.73 14.22 16.30
C PHE A 35 7.40 13.67 15.74
N GLY A 36 7.07 12.42 15.96
CA GLY A 36 5.92 11.76 15.34
C GLY A 36 4.56 12.24 15.85
N TRP A 37 4.47 12.78 17.05
CA TRP A 37 3.23 13.22 17.68
C TRP A 37 2.93 14.71 17.51
N ILE A 38 3.91 15.54 17.12
CA ILE A 38 3.76 17.00 17.02
C ILE A 38 2.70 17.32 15.96
N PRO A 39 1.58 17.96 16.34
CA PRO A 39 0.51 18.25 15.40
C PRO A 39 0.83 19.52 14.58
N THR A 40 -0.04 19.84 13.66
CA THR A 40 -0.07 21.07 12.87
C THR A 40 1.05 21.19 11.83
N ILE A 41 1.04 22.30 11.10
CA ILE A 41 2.04 22.65 10.09
C ILE A 41 3.48 22.64 10.64
N ILE A 42 3.65 22.95 11.94
CA ILE A 42 4.95 22.89 12.60
C ILE A 42 5.47 21.46 12.61
N GLY A 43 4.64 20.50 13.01
CA GLY A 43 4.99 19.09 13.01
C GLY A 43 5.28 18.57 11.61
N ILE A 44 4.47 18.94 10.60
CA ILE A 44 4.70 18.59 9.20
C ILE A 44 6.06 19.10 8.72
N GLY A 45 6.37 20.39 8.98
CA GLY A 45 7.65 20.99 8.61
C GLY A 45 8.85 20.30 9.26
N LEU A 46 8.76 20.00 10.56
CA LEU A 46 9.82 19.29 11.29
C LEU A 46 10.03 17.87 10.73
N ARG A 47 8.96 17.11 10.50
CA ARG A 47 9.04 15.77 9.91
C ARG A 47 9.57 15.79 8.48
N GLY A 48 9.17 16.78 7.67
CA GLY A 48 9.67 16.97 6.32
C GLY A 48 11.20 17.15 6.23
N ILE A 49 11.82 17.65 7.30
CA ILE A 49 13.28 17.81 7.41
C ILE A 49 13.91 16.61 8.10
N ILE A 50 13.45 16.27 9.30
CA ILE A 50 14.12 15.33 10.19
C ILE A 50 13.96 13.88 9.72
N TYR A 51 12.82 13.52 9.11
CA TYR A 51 12.59 12.16 8.63
C TYR A 51 13.49 11.74 7.47
N ARG A 52 14.19 12.70 6.82
CA ARG A 52 15.28 12.39 5.88
C ARG A 52 16.41 11.57 6.51
N LEU A 53 16.53 11.57 7.82
CA LEU A 53 17.49 10.75 8.56
C LEU A 53 17.10 9.27 8.59
N ILE A 54 15.81 8.96 8.39
CA ILE A 54 15.28 7.60 8.45
C ILE A 54 14.63 7.12 7.16
N LEU A 55 14.17 8.03 6.29
CA LEU A 55 13.53 7.77 4.99
C LEU A 55 14.42 8.21 3.83
N HIS A 56 14.22 7.62 2.67
CA HIS A 56 14.73 8.17 1.41
C HIS A 56 13.70 9.15 0.83
N MET A 57 14.01 10.43 0.79
CA MET A 57 13.11 11.48 0.29
C MET A 57 13.78 12.24 -0.86
N GLU A 58 13.21 12.16 -2.07
CA GLU A 58 13.75 12.82 -3.27
C GLU A 58 13.44 14.33 -3.32
N GLY A 59 12.53 14.80 -2.47
CA GLY A 59 12.13 16.20 -2.40
C GLY A 59 11.44 16.53 -1.08
N SER A 60 10.60 17.55 -1.06
CA SER A 60 9.71 17.80 0.09
C SER A 60 8.63 16.74 0.16
N ALA A 61 8.24 16.36 1.36
CA ALA A 61 7.06 15.55 1.63
C ALA A 61 6.35 16.09 2.87
N ALA A 62 5.02 16.09 2.83
CA ALA A 62 4.20 16.44 3.98
C ALA A 62 3.77 15.15 4.69
N ILE A 63 4.21 14.98 5.91
CA ILE A 63 3.94 13.78 6.71
C ILE A 63 3.18 14.23 7.96
N GLU A 64 1.92 13.80 8.09
CA GLU A 64 1.08 14.12 9.24
C GLU A 64 1.52 13.40 10.51
N ASN A 65 1.03 13.86 11.67
CA ASN A 65 1.29 13.23 12.94
C ASN A 65 0.69 11.80 12.99
N ASN A 66 1.25 10.97 13.87
CA ASN A 66 0.84 9.57 14.05
C ASN A 66 0.98 8.67 12.82
N VAL A 67 1.73 9.07 11.80
CA VAL A 67 2.16 8.16 10.74
C VAL A 67 3.13 7.14 11.33
N ARG A 68 2.84 5.84 11.13
CA ARG A 68 3.66 4.74 11.65
C ARG A 68 4.54 4.16 10.56
N LEU A 69 5.84 4.09 10.85
CA LEU A 69 6.85 3.58 9.92
C LEU A 69 7.55 2.36 10.53
N ARG A 70 7.77 1.35 9.70
CA ARG A 70 8.60 0.18 10.02
C ARG A 70 9.52 -0.11 8.85
N PHE A 71 10.79 -0.46 9.14
CA PHE A 71 11.84 -0.54 8.13
C PHE A 71 11.93 0.77 7.33
N ALA A 72 11.98 1.88 8.03
CA ALA A 72 11.88 3.21 7.43
C ALA A 72 12.98 3.46 6.38
N ASN A 73 14.16 2.85 6.54
CA ASN A 73 15.23 2.89 5.55
C ASN A 73 14.90 2.22 4.20
N ASN A 74 13.83 1.47 4.10
CA ASN A 74 13.35 0.85 2.87
C ASN A 74 12.14 1.61 2.26
N ILE A 75 11.81 2.79 2.79
CA ILE A 75 10.73 3.63 2.26
C ILE A 75 11.33 4.76 1.46
N LYS A 76 10.85 4.91 0.21
CA LYS A 76 11.19 6.02 -0.66
C LYS A 76 9.96 6.87 -0.95
N LEU A 77 10.12 8.19 -0.79
CA LEU A 77 9.08 9.17 -1.07
C LEU A 77 9.58 10.14 -2.14
N GLY A 78 8.84 10.28 -3.21
CA GLY A 78 9.04 11.30 -4.23
C GLY A 78 8.71 12.71 -3.72
N HIS A 79 8.96 13.71 -4.55
CA HIS A 79 8.62 15.09 -4.25
C HIS A 79 7.10 15.26 -4.09
N GLY A 80 6.68 16.10 -3.16
CA GLY A 80 5.25 16.45 -2.98
C GLY A 80 4.37 15.31 -2.43
N VAL A 81 4.95 14.21 -1.97
CA VAL A 81 4.17 13.14 -1.34
C VAL A 81 3.51 13.63 -0.06
N TYR A 82 2.22 13.33 0.09
CA TYR A 82 1.46 13.57 1.32
C TYR A 82 1.09 12.23 1.99
N LEU A 83 1.48 12.07 3.25
CA LEU A 83 1.07 10.96 4.10
C LEU A 83 0.16 11.50 5.21
N ASP A 84 -1.11 11.14 5.16
CA ASP A 84 -2.11 11.59 6.11
C ASP A 84 -2.02 10.84 7.45
N GLN A 85 -2.67 11.38 8.47
CA GLN A 85 -2.68 10.89 9.84
C GLN A 85 -3.07 9.41 9.92
N GLY A 86 -2.36 8.65 10.76
CA GLY A 86 -2.65 7.25 10.99
C GLY A 86 -2.25 6.29 9.87
N THR A 87 -1.65 6.78 8.79
CA THR A 87 -1.07 5.93 7.74
C THR A 87 -0.02 4.99 8.34
N TYR A 88 -0.05 3.73 7.93
CA TYR A 88 0.93 2.73 8.35
C TYR A 88 1.71 2.15 7.17
N LEU A 89 3.02 2.36 7.15
CA LEU A 89 3.95 1.81 6.16
C LEU A 89 4.88 0.79 6.83
N HIS A 90 4.82 -0.46 6.37
CA HIS A 90 5.70 -1.54 6.81
C HIS A 90 6.48 -2.08 5.62
N ALA A 91 7.71 -1.63 5.44
CA ALA A 91 8.54 -1.83 4.26
C ALA A 91 9.58 -2.95 4.43
N CYS A 92 9.16 -4.13 4.92
CA CYS A 92 10.06 -5.25 5.21
C CYS A 92 10.80 -5.71 3.96
N LEU A 93 12.11 -5.70 4.03
CA LEU A 93 13.14 -6.15 3.10
C LEU A 93 13.16 -5.45 1.71
N ARG A 94 12.06 -5.42 0.94
CA ARG A 94 12.09 -4.94 -0.45
C ARG A 94 11.41 -3.60 -0.68
N GLY A 95 10.91 -3.00 0.38
CA GLY A 95 10.59 -1.59 0.39
C GLY A 95 9.19 -1.20 -0.09
N ILE A 96 8.95 0.10 0.08
CA ILE A 96 7.78 0.82 -0.42
C ILE A 96 8.30 2.06 -1.13
N ASP A 97 7.99 2.19 -2.42
CA ASP A 97 8.33 3.35 -3.24
C ASP A 97 7.04 4.11 -3.59
N ILE A 98 6.94 5.39 -3.24
CA ILE A 98 5.79 6.25 -3.53
C ILE A 98 6.25 7.38 -4.43
N GLY A 99 5.69 7.47 -5.63
CA GLY A 99 6.02 8.47 -6.64
C GLY A 99 5.56 9.88 -6.26
N SER A 100 6.12 10.88 -6.94
CA SER A 100 5.88 12.30 -6.67
C SER A 100 4.41 12.68 -6.76
N GLU A 101 3.99 13.68 -5.97
CA GLU A 101 2.62 14.24 -5.93
C GLU A 101 1.54 13.18 -5.62
N THR A 102 1.92 12.08 -4.97
CA THR A 102 0.99 11.02 -4.56
C THR A 102 0.53 11.25 -3.14
N ILE A 103 -0.76 11.06 -2.92
CA ILE A 103 -1.44 11.24 -1.65
C ILE A 103 -1.82 9.88 -1.07
N VAL A 104 -1.46 9.63 0.18
CA VAL A 104 -1.89 8.46 0.95
C VAL A 104 -2.76 8.95 2.11
N MET A 105 -4.04 8.65 2.03
CA MET A 105 -5.06 9.18 2.92
C MET A 105 -5.09 8.48 4.27
N HIS A 106 -5.87 9.06 5.18
CA HIS A 106 -6.03 8.66 6.56
C HIS A 106 -6.22 7.15 6.75
N GLY A 107 -5.43 6.57 7.67
CA GLY A 107 -5.57 5.18 8.08
C GLY A 107 -5.21 4.13 7.02
N ALA A 108 -4.69 4.53 5.86
CA ALA A 108 -4.23 3.58 4.85
C ALA A 108 -3.06 2.72 5.36
N VAL A 109 -3.05 1.44 4.98
CA VAL A 109 -2.05 0.44 5.37
C VAL A 109 -1.32 -0.10 4.15
N LEU A 110 -0.04 0.24 4.03
CA LEU A 110 0.87 -0.29 3.02
C LEU A 110 1.82 -1.27 3.70
N HIS A 111 1.64 -2.56 3.44
CA HIS A 111 2.28 -3.59 4.25
C HIS A 111 2.99 -4.65 3.41
N VAL A 112 4.31 -4.60 3.40
CA VAL A 112 5.17 -5.62 2.81
C VAL A 112 5.65 -6.56 3.92
N TYR A 113 4.96 -7.69 4.10
CA TYR A 113 5.32 -8.68 5.11
C TYR A 113 6.09 -9.83 4.45
N ASN A 114 7.41 -9.68 4.31
CA ASN A 114 8.22 -10.64 3.55
C ASN A 114 9.27 -11.35 4.41
N PHE A 115 8.84 -12.15 5.39
CA PHE A 115 9.75 -13.01 6.16
C PHE A 115 10.01 -14.37 5.51
N ARG A 116 9.42 -14.64 4.34
CA ARG A 116 9.66 -15.83 3.52
C ARG A 116 10.63 -15.58 2.36
N ASN A 117 11.23 -14.38 2.33
CA ASN A 117 12.18 -13.95 1.30
C ASN A 117 11.66 -14.10 -0.15
N MET A 118 10.40 -13.74 -0.37
CA MET A 118 9.77 -13.78 -1.70
C MET A 118 10.44 -12.76 -2.63
N PRO A 119 10.82 -13.14 -3.86
CA PRO A 119 11.72 -12.35 -4.70
C PRO A 119 11.08 -11.06 -5.23
N HIS A 120 9.76 -11.03 -5.40
CA HIS A 120 9.04 -9.91 -6.02
C HIS A 120 8.29 -9.04 -5.01
N SER A 121 8.42 -9.29 -3.70
CA SER A 121 7.74 -8.51 -2.67
C SER A 121 8.10 -7.02 -2.76
N GLY A 122 7.18 -6.17 -2.39
CA GLY A 122 7.34 -4.71 -2.41
C GLY A 122 6.06 -4.02 -2.83
N ILE A 123 6.00 -2.71 -2.64
CA ILE A 123 4.92 -1.87 -3.13
C ILE A 123 5.55 -0.70 -3.88
N LYS A 124 5.14 -0.52 -5.14
CA LYS A 124 5.50 0.66 -5.94
C LYS A 124 4.24 1.38 -6.36
N ILE A 125 4.18 2.67 -6.11
CA ILE A 125 3.07 3.55 -6.49
C ILE A 125 3.64 4.64 -7.36
N GLY A 126 3.03 4.87 -8.51
CA GLY A 126 3.40 5.91 -9.46
C GLY A 126 3.11 7.31 -8.96
N LYS A 127 3.21 8.29 -9.86
CA LYS A 127 3.04 9.72 -9.57
C LYS A 127 1.57 10.12 -9.66
N ASN A 128 1.23 11.25 -8.98
CA ASN A 128 -0.11 11.85 -9.06
C ASN A 128 -1.24 10.88 -8.74
N SER A 129 -0.99 9.92 -7.87
CA SER A 129 -1.95 8.89 -7.48
C SER A 129 -2.56 9.19 -6.11
N LEU A 130 -3.75 8.64 -5.84
CA LEU A 130 -4.40 8.77 -4.55
C LEU A 130 -4.75 7.39 -3.99
N ILE A 131 -4.23 7.10 -2.81
CA ILE A 131 -4.59 5.93 -2.02
C ILE A 131 -5.58 6.39 -0.96
N GLY A 132 -6.85 6.00 -1.12
CA GLY A 132 -7.96 6.44 -0.29
C GLY A 132 -7.88 6.00 1.16
N GLU A 133 -8.81 6.51 1.97
CA GLU A 133 -8.87 6.24 3.41
C GLU A 133 -9.06 4.76 3.71
N TYR A 134 -8.34 4.27 4.70
CA TYR A 134 -8.40 2.87 5.17
C TYR A 134 -8.16 1.82 4.07
N CYS A 135 -7.53 2.18 2.97
CA CYS A 135 -7.08 1.22 1.97
C CYS A 135 -6.03 0.27 2.56
N VAL A 136 -6.06 -1.00 2.15
CA VAL A 136 -5.08 -2.01 2.57
C VAL A 136 -4.35 -2.55 1.35
N ILE A 137 -3.04 -2.32 1.27
CA ILE A 137 -2.18 -2.86 0.22
C ILE A 137 -1.19 -3.85 0.83
N ARG A 138 -1.31 -5.12 0.43
CA ARG A 138 -0.45 -6.23 0.88
C ARG A 138 0.52 -6.62 -0.22
N GLY A 139 1.77 -6.20 -0.08
CA GLY A 139 2.81 -6.33 -1.11
C GLY A 139 3.69 -7.59 -1.00
N GLN A 140 3.19 -8.71 -0.49
CA GLN A 140 4.01 -9.93 -0.35
C GLN A 140 4.45 -10.50 -1.69
N GLY A 141 3.56 -10.59 -2.68
CA GLY A 141 3.89 -11.00 -4.05
C GLY A 141 4.39 -9.88 -4.95
N GLY A 142 4.38 -8.65 -4.43
CA GLY A 142 4.66 -7.43 -5.19
C GLY A 142 3.39 -6.75 -5.68
N VAL A 143 3.30 -5.45 -5.47
CA VAL A 143 2.23 -4.61 -6.00
C VAL A 143 2.85 -3.45 -6.77
N GLN A 144 2.46 -3.29 -8.02
CA GLN A 144 2.83 -2.17 -8.87
C GLN A 144 1.59 -1.38 -9.24
N ILE A 145 1.55 -0.11 -8.88
CA ILE A 145 0.48 0.83 -9.18
C ILE A 145 1.09 1.92 -10.06
N GLY A 146 0.49 2.18 -11.20
CA GLY A 146 0.92 3.18 -12.18
C GLY A 146 0.66 4.62 -11.74
N ASP A 147 0.80 5.53 -12.68
CA ASP A 147 0.56 6.95 -12.48
C ASP A 147 -0.94 7.30 -12.56
N ARG A 148 -1.37 8.33 -11.82
CA ARG A 148 -2.75 8.83 -11.82
C ARG A 148 -3.80 7.75 -11.50
N VAL A 149 -3.43 6.83 -10.62
CA VAL A 149 -4.36 5.82 -10.12
C VAL A 149 -5.09 6.37 -8.91
N TYR A 150 -6.41 6.24 -8.91
CA TYR A 150 -7.27 6.64 -7.81
C TYR A 150 -7.87 5.39 -7.15
N THR A 151 -7.54 5.13 -5.89
CA THR A 151 -8.22 4.12 -5.09
C THR A 151 -9.16 4.81 -4.10
N SER A 152 -10.45 4.50 -4.17
CA SER A 152 -11.45 5.03 -3.24
C SER A 152 -11.32 4.37 -1.86
N PRO A 153 -12.00 4.89 -0.81
CA PRO A 153 -11.89 4.36 0.55
C PRO A 153 -12.16 2.86 0.66
N PHE A 154 -11.48 2.20 1.61
CA PHE A 154 -11.61 0.78 1.93
C PHE A 154 -11.23 -0.20 0.81
N THR A 155 -10.55 0.26 -0.25
CA THR A 155 -10.02 -0.64 -1.29
C THR A 155 -8.98 -1.58 -0.69
N GLN A 156 -9.01 -2.86 -1.10
CA GLN A 156 -8.05 -3.87 -0.70
C GLN A 156 -7.30 -4.42 -1.92
N ILE A 157 -5.96 -4.38 -1.88
CA ILE A 157 -5.07 -4.91 -2.93
C ILE A 157 -4.18 -5.96 -2.27
N ILE A 158 -4.46 -7.25 -2.50
CA ILE A 158 -3.91 -8.34 -1.69
C ILE A 158 -3.09 -9.28 -2.59
N ALA A 159 -1.79 -9.04 -2.70
CA ALA A 159 -0.87 -9.82 -3.53
C ALA A 159 -0.33 -11.06 -2.78
N VAL A 160 -1.22 -11.88 -2.27
CA VAL A 160 -0.92 -13.16 -1.61
C VAL A 160 -2.20 -13.96 -1.42
N ASN A 161 -2.14 -15.28 -1.63
CA ASN A 161 -3.20 -16.21 -1.28
C ASN A 161 -2.64 -17.39 -0.48
N HIS A 162 -3.46 -18.01 0.36
CA HIS A 162 -3.16 -19.29 0.97
C HIS A 162 -3.53 -20.44 0.04
N VAL A 163 -2.69 -21.48 0.01
CA VAL A 163 -3.03 -22.76 -0.60
C VAL A 163 -3.97 -23.50 0.35
N PHE A 164 -5.05 -24.08 -0.20
CA PHE A 164 -6.09 -24.78 0.57
C PHE A 164 -6.66 -26.00 -0.17
N ASN A 165 -5.84 -26.63 -1.03
CA ASN A 165 -6.30 -27.71 -1.93
C ASN A 165 -6.40 -29.05 -1.23
N ASP A 166 -5.70 -29.28 -0.11
CA ASP A 166 -5.77 -30.51 0.67
C ASP A 166 -6.74 -30.36 1.87
N PRO A 167 -7.91 -31.03 1.85
CA PRO A 167 -8.88 -30.95 2.95
C PRO A 167 -8.40 -31.65 4.24
N HIS A 168 -7.33 -32.42 4.18
CA HIS A 168 -6.79 -33.18 5.33
C HIS A 168 -5.64 -32.46 6.02
N GLN A 169 -5.16 -31.34 5.47
CA GLN A 169 -4.09 -30.54 6.03
C GLN A 169 -4.58 -29.15 6.42
N PRO A 170 -4.22 -28.60 7.59
CA PRO A 170 -4.51 -27.21 7.94
C PRO A 170 -3.99 -26.24 6.87
N PHE A 171 -4.81 -25.30 6.42
CA PHE A 171 -4.43 -24.37 5.32
C PHE A 171 -3.16 -23.56 5.64
N MET A 172 -2.88 -23.28 6.92
CA MET A 172 -1.66 -22.59 7.34
C MET A 172 -0.38 -23.37 7.04
N GLU A 173 -0.47 -24.68 6.89
CA GLU A 173 0.65 -25.57 6.59
C GLU A 173 0.84 -25.83 5.09
N GLN A 174 -0.19 -25.55 4.28
CA GLN A 174 -0.17 -25.78 2.82
C GLN A 174 0.63 -24.71 2.05
N GLY A 175 1.02 -23.62 2.72
CA GLY A 175 1.82 -22.56 2.10
C GLY A 175 0.99 -21.42 1.53
N ILE A 176 1.62 -20.63 0.65
CA ILE A 176 1.02 -19.46 0.00
C ILE A 176 1.42 -19.38 -1.47
N THR A 177 0.60 -18.72 -2.28
CA THR A 177 0.97 -18.18 -3.60
C THR A 177 1.16 -16.67 -3.49
N ALA A 178 2.01 -16.11 -4.33
CA ALA A 178 2.34 -14.69 -4.33
C ALA A 178 2.85 -14.31 -5.73
N GLU A 179 1.90 -14.16 -6.68
CA GLU A 179 2.17 -13.87 -8.09
C GLU A 179 2.36 -12.38 -8.35
N GLY A 180 1.75 -11.54 -7.48
CA GLY A 180 1.79 -10.10 -7.57
C GLY A 180 0.59 -9.48 -8.29
N ILE A 181 0.47 -8.14 -8.17
CA ILE A 181 -0.61 -7.37 -8.78
C ILE A 181 -0.01 -6.21 -9.55
N ILE A 182 -0.54 -5.97 -10.77
CA ILE A 182 -0.17 -4.84 -11.61
C ILE A 182 -1.42 -4.02 -11.90
N ILE A 183 -1.40 -2.74 -11.53
CA ILE A 183 -2.42 -1.76 -11.85
C ILE A 183 -1.76 -0.70 -12.74
N GLU A 184 -2.22 -0.59 -13.98
CA GLU A 184 -1.65 0.35 -14.94
C GLU A 184 -2.13 1.78 -14.66
N ASP A 185 -1.68 2.74 -15.49
CA ASP A 185 -2.01 4.16 -15.33
C ASP A 185 -3.49 4.44 -15.50
N ASP A 186 -3.94 5.58 -14.93
CA ASP A 186 -5.27 6.14 -15.14
C ASP A 186 -6.42 5.23 -14.66
N VAL A 187 -6.16 4.28 -13.76
CA VAL A 187 -7.17 3.36 -13.23
C VAL A 187 -7.93 3.98 -12.06
N TRP A 188 -9.24 3.80 -12.05
CA TRP A 188 -10.08 4.13 -10.90
C TRP A 188 -10.62 2.87 -10.23
N ILE A 189 -10.37 2.72 -8.93
CA ILE A 189 -10.88 1.62 -8.11
C ILE A 189 -11.89 2.17 -7.12
N GLY A 190 -13.14 1.75 -7.26
CA GLY A 190 -14.28 2.17 -6.45
C GLY A 190 -14.20 1.66 -5.01
N ALA A 191 -14.92 2.34 -4.11
CA ALA A 191 -14.89 2.09 -2.68
C ALA A 191 -15.19 0.63 -2.32
N GLY A 192 -14.40 0.07 -1.38
CA GLY A 192 -14.58 -1.30 -0.92
C GLY A 192 -14.27 -2.39 -1.94
N ALA A 193 -13.71 -2.06 -3.10
CA ALA A 193 -13.31 -3.07 -4.08
C ALA A 193 -12.10 -3.87 -3.59
N ILE A 194 -12.01 -5.14 -4.00
CA ILE A 194 -10.93 -6.06 -3.64
C ILE A 194 -10.26 -6.55 -4.92
N VAL A 195 -8.92 -6.46 -4.96
CA VAL A 195 -8.09 -7.01 -6.03
C VAL A 195 -7.25 -8.15 -5.46
N THR A 196 -7.39 -9.35 -6.03
CA THR A 196 -6.70 -10.55 -5.55
C THR A 196 -5.36 -10.76 -6.27
N ASP A 197 -4.53 -11.64 -5.70
CA ASP A 197 -3.22 -12.00 -6.23
C ASP A 197 -3.27 -12.47 -7.69
N GLY A 198 -2.23 -12.16 -8.46
CA GLY A 198 -2.08 -12.54 -9.88
C GLY A 198 -2.83 -11.64 -10.88
N VAL A 199 -3.58 -10.63 -10.42
CA VAL A 199 -4.41 -9.78 -11.30
C VAL A 199 -3.60 -8.66 -11.92
N ARG A 200 -3.85 -8.42 -13.23
CA ARG A 200 -3.46 -7.20 -13.96
C ARG A 200 -4.69 -6.38 -14.31
N ILE A 201 -4.69 -5.10 -13.95
CA ILE A 201 -5.73 -4.11 -14.32
C ILE A 201 -5.14 -3.19 -15.38
N GLY A 202 -5.73 -3.21 -16.57
CA GLY A 202 -5.27 -2.45 -17.73
C GLY A 202 -5.56 -0.95 -17.59
N LYS A 203 -4.79 -0.14 -18.33
CA LYS A 203 -4.84 1.32 -18.33
C LYS A 203 -6.25 1.86 -18.52
N GLY A 204 -6.60 2.87 -17.73
CA GLY A 204 -7.90 3.55 -17.84
C GLY A 204 -9.11 2.68 -17.47
N ALA A 205 -8.91 1.51 -16.87
CA ALA A 205 -10.00 0.68 -16.40
C ALA A 205 -10.68 1.29 -15.16
N VAL A 206 -11.94 0.91 -14.95
CA VAL A 206 -12.74 1.31 -13.79
C VAL A 206 -13.26 0.07 -13.09
N ILE A 207 -12.94 -0.06 -11.82
CA ILE A 207 -13.45 -1.10 -10.94
C ILE A 207 -14.60 -0.52 -10.12
N ALA A 208 -15.80 -1.06 -10.29
CA ALA A 208 -16.97 -0.58 -9.55
C ALA A 208 -16.84 -0.82 -8.04
N ALA A 209 -17.51 0.01 -7.25
CA ALA A 209 -17.51 -0.13 -5.79
C ALA A 209 -17.99 -1.52 -5.35
N GLY A 210 -17.31 -2.11 -4.34
CA GLY A 210 -17.62 -3.43 -3.81
C GLY A 210 -17.28 -4.60 -4.73
N ALA A 211 -16.65 -4.38 -5.87
CA ALA A 211 -16.28 -5.47 -6.79
C ALA A 211 -15.11 -6.32 -6.24
N VAL A 212 -15.13 -7.63 -6.53
CA VAL A 212 -14.02 -8.54 -6.23
C VAL A 212 -13.37 -8.99 -7.53
N VAL A 213 -12.21 -8.42 -7.83
CA VAL A 213 -11.46 -8.67 -9.07
C VAL A 213 -10.55 -9.89 -8.89
N THR A 214 -10.90 -10.98 -9.58
CA THR A 214 -10.16 -12.26 -9.53
C THR A 214 -9.49 -12.61 -10.85
N ASN A 215 -9.71 -11.81 -11.90
CA ASN A 215 -9.14 -12.03 -13.23
C ASN A 215 -8.65 -10.70 -13.80
N ASN A 216 -7.80 -10.78 -14.82
CA ASN A 216 -7.29 -9.60 -15.51
C ASN A 216 -8.42 -8.74 -16.09
N VAL A 217 -8.25 -7.44 -15.99
CA VAL A 217 -9.19 -6.44 -16.52
C VAL A 217 -8.56 -5.78 -17.75
N PRO A 218 -9.22 -5.82 -18.91
CA PRO A 218 -8.73 -5.14 -20.12
C PRO A 218 -8.67 -3.62 -19.92
N PRO A 219 -7.79 -2.92 -20.67
CA PRO A 219 -7.77 -1.46 -20.68
C PRO A 219 -9.14 -0.86 -21.00
N HIS A 220 -9.42 0.33 -20.46
CA HIS A 220 -10.65 1.10 -20.73
C HIS A 220 -11.95 0.31 -20.50
N THR A 221 -11.95 -0.62 -19.57
CA THR A 221 -13.10 -1.48 -19.26
C THR A 221 -13.65 -1.19 -17.87
N VAL A 222 -14.95 -1.06 -17.75
CA VAL A 222 -15.67 -1.02 -16.47
C VAL A 222 -16.01 -2.45 -16.08
N VAL A 223 -15.60 -2.86 -14.88
CA VAL A 223 -15.95 -4.17 -14.31
C VAL A 223 -16.63 -4.01 -12.95
N GLY A 224 -17.50 -4.95 -12.58
CA GLY A 224 -18.20 -4.93 -11.28
C GLY A 224 -18.75 -6.28 -10.88
N GLY A 225 -19.17 -6.39 -9.63
CA GLY A 225 -19.75 -7.62 -9.06
C GLY A 225 -18.75 -8.52 -8.33
N VAL A 226 -19.24 -9.65 -7.82
CA VAL A 226 -18.49 -10.67 -7.04
C VAL A 226 -18.79 -12.05 -7.62
N PRO A 227 -17.85 -12.66 -8.39
CA PRO A 227 -16.62 -12.08 -8.92
C PRO A 227 -16.91 -10.99 -9.97
N ALA A 228 -15.95 -10.05 -10.13
CA ALA A 228 -16.10 -8.95 -11.08
C ALA A 228 -16.18 -9.46 -12.53
N LYS A 229 -17.11 -8.87 -13.29
CA LYS A 229 -17.34 -9.15 -14.72
C LYS A 229 -17.35 -7.84 -15.50
N PRO A 230 -16.98 -7.85 -16.79
CA PRO A 230 -17.12 -6.67 -17.65
C PRO A 230 -18.57 -6.17 -17.71
N ILE A 231 -18.74 -4.85 -17.54
CA ILE A 231 -20.01 -4.15 -17.64
C ILE A 231 -20.09 -3.41 -18.98
N LYS A 232 -19.02 -2.67 -19.33
CA LYS A 232 -18.91 -1.93 -20.59
C LYS A 232 -17.47 -1.56 -20.90
N VAL A 233 -17.21 -1.18 -22.14
CA VAL A 233 -15.97 -0.54 -22.59
C VAL A 233 -16.19 0.97 -22.56
N ILE A 234 -15.17 1.72 -22.16
CA ILE A 234 -15.17 3.19 -22.15
C ILE A 234 -14.69 3.66 -23.53
N ASP A 235 -15.63 4.08 -24.38
CA ASP A 235 -15.39 4.50 -25.77
C ASP A 235 -15.59 6.01 -26.03
N GLY A 236 -15.84 6.78 -24.96
CA GLY A 236 -16.09 8.21 -25.02
C GLY A 236 -17.54 8.61 -25.38
N ASN A 237 -18.41 7.66 -25.70
CA ASN A 237 -19.78 7.94 -26.13
C ASN A 237 -20.80 8.04 -24.98
N ASP A 238 -20.41 7.69 -23.78
CA ASP A 238 -21.28 7.57 -22.59
C ASP A 238 -21.46 8.85 -21.76
N VAL A 239 -21.14 10.01 -22.30
CA VAL A 239 -21.36 11.29 -21.59
C VAL A 239 -22.85 11.58 -21.50
N LYS A 240 -23.47 11.39 -20.33
CA LYS A 240 -24.84 11.81 -20.07
C LYS A 240 -24.86 13.33 -19.94
N PRO A 241 -25.53 14.05 -20.87
CA PRO A 241 -25.48 15.52 -20.93
C PRO A 241 -26.11 16.22 -19.73
N ASP A 242 -26.91 15.52 -18.93
CA ASP A 242 -27.71 16.11 -17.84
C ASP A 242 -27.01 16.06 -16.44
N ARG A 243 -25.79 15.60 -16.36
CA ARG A 243 -25.04 15.61 -15.08
C ARG A 243 -24.10 16.79 -15.01
N GLN A 244 -24.23 17.58 -13.94
CA GLN A 244 -23.28 18.64 -13.64
C GLN A 244 -21.91 18.02 -13.33
N VAL A 245 -20.90 18.38 -14.11
CA VAL A 245 -19.50 17.93 -13.94
C VAL A 245 -18.72 19.05 -13.29
N TYR A 246 -18.04 18.75 -12.18
CA TYR A 246 -17.13 19.67 -11.50
C TYR A 246 -15.69 19.30 -11.90
N HIS A 247 -14.94 20.27 -12.41
CA HIS A 247 -13.55 20.09 -12.76
C HIS A 247 -12.67 20.68 -11.64
N SER A 248 -11.52 20.03 -11.35
CA SER A 248 -10.50 20.61 -10.49
C SER A 248 -9.96 21.87 -11.17
N THR A 249 -9.96 22.96 -10.44
CA THR A 249 -9.31 24.24 -10.82
C THR A 249 -7.82 24.16 -10.67
#